data_437351dabf9dbb51dcd683d06c8d3613
#
_entry.id   437351dabf9dbb51dcd683d06c8d3613
#
_cell.length_a   1.000
_cell.length_b   1.000
_cell.length_c   1.000
_cell.angle_alpha   90.00
_cell.angle_beta   90.00
_cell.angle_gamma   90.00
#
_symmetry.space_group_name_H-M   'P 1'
#
loop_
_entity.id
_entity.type
_entity.pdbx_description
1 polymer ?
#
loop_
_entity_poly.entity_id
_entity_poly.type
_entity_poly.pdbx_seq_one_letter_code
_entity_poly.pdbx_strand_id
1 'polypeptide(L)'
;MNILHLSDLHFGPRHWDGDDEILLEKINSYPADVVIDTGDTTTDGRECEYAEVRRFLDNINCEHFVAVIGNHDKRNLTGHELFKEYVYNPQVIFPSSHRQTQKPKLFLDRKITKLKENFTDVNFLEILTIDGKKVLFIGIDNTLVFSDYGFVEESILCTIEEKLRGMTYDLALLLTHYPLLGTNMELFMNSRRLIDFVNSQKIEFVFCGHDHCLRLENTYDLYANHRFYHFMCGTTSSANTCWDDNMFLYYENIGDEDFHLYVIRLLHKDGRLEFKEEKIR
;
A
#
# COMPACT_ATOMS: atom_id res chain seq x y z
N MET A 1 14.72 -1.64 12.11
CA MET A 1 14.21 -2.16 10.82
C MET A 1 14.17 -1.04 9.80
N ASN A 2 14.65 -1.31 8.57
CA ASN A 2 14.67 -0.36 7.46
C ASN A 2 13.62 -0.74 6.43
N ILE A 3 12.83 0.23 5.99
CA ILE A 3 11.76 0.02 5.00
C ILE A 3 12.02 0.89 3.77
N LEU A 4 11.83 0.32 2.60
CA LEU A 4 11.72 1.06 1.34
C LEU A 4 10.25 1.03 0.92
N HIS A 5 9.67 2.20 0.63
CA HIS A 5 8.25 2.36 0.33
C HIS A 5 8.07 2.84 -1.10
N LEU A 6 7.50 1.97 -1.91
CA LEU A 6 7.08 2.21 -3.29
C LEU A 6 5.55 2.38 -3.33
N SER A 7 5.06 3.11 -4.31
CA SER A 7 3.64 3.27 -4.58
C SER A 7 3.39 3.70 -6.01
N ASP A 8 2.22 3.39 -6.54
CA ASP A 8 1.72 3.94 -7.79
C ASP A 8 2.73 3.80 -8.95
N LEU A 9 3.18 2.55 -9.17
CA LEU A 9 4.13 2.20 -10.25
C LEU A 9 3.50 2.35 -11.64
N HIS A 10 2.20 2.05 -11.76
CA HIS A 10 1.38 2.20 -12.96
C HIS A 10 1.96 1.58 -14.22
N PHE A 11 2.60 0.40 -14.15
CA PHE A 11 3.05 -0.30 -15.35
C PHE A 11 1.91 -0.39 -16.38
N GLY A 12 2.23 -0.11 -17.64
CA GLY A 12 1.26 0.03 -18.72
C GLY A 12 1.16 1.46 -19.26
N PRO A 13 -0.01 1.91 -19.79
CA PRO A 13 -0.14 3.19 -20.48
C PRO A 13 0.14 4.46 -19.65
N ARG A 14 0.13 4.34 -18.33
CA ARG A 14 0.47 5.45 -17.40
C ARG A 14 1.86 5.35 -16.80
N HIS A 15 2.61 4.31 -17.17
CA HIS A 15 3.99 4.21 -16.73
C HIS A 15 4.79 5.37 -17.35
N TRP A 16 5.75 5.87 -16.60
CA TRP A 16 6.62 6.94 -17.07
C TRP A 16 7.50 6.51 -18.25
N ASP A 17 8.15 7.46 -18.90
CA ASP A 17 9.15 7.21 -19.94
C ASP A 17 10.60 7.26 -19.41
N GLY A 18 10.76 7.08 -18.09
CA GLY A 18 12.04 7.04 -17.41
C GLY A 18 12.77 5.72 -17.59
N ASP A 19 13.97 5.65 -17.03
CA ASP A 19 14.85 4.49 -17.09
C ASP A 19 14.67 3.63 -15.83
N ASP A 20 13.94 2.52 -15.97
CA ASP A 20 13.68 1.59 -14.86
C ASP A 20 14.95 0.87 -14.37
N GLU A 21 15.97 0.70 -15.22
CA GLU A 21 17.23 0.09 -14.79
C GLU A 21 17.97 1.04 -13.83
N ILE A 22 18.03 2.33 -14.16
CA ILE A 22 18.61 3.36 -13.29
C ILE A 22 17.80 3.50 -12.00
N LEU A 23 16.46 3.43 -12.07
CA LEU A 23 15.60 3.43 -10.89
C LEU A 23 15.90 2.23 -9.99
N LEU A 24 16.00 1.01 -10.54
CA LEU A 24 16.34 -0.21 -9.81
C LEU A 24 17.73 -0.14 -9.18
N GLU A 25 18.74 0.39 -9.87
CA GLU A 25 20.06 0.63 -9.29
C GLU A 25 19.96 1.55 -8.06
N LYS A 26 19.16 2.62 -8.14
CA LYS A 26 18.98 3.53 -7.03
C LYS A 26 18.23 2.88 -5.86
N ILE A 27 17.12 2.17 -6.13
CA ILE A 27 16.36 1.41 -5.13
C ILE A 27 17.29 0.42 -4.41
N ASN A 28 18.06 -0.34 -5.15
CA ASN A 28 18.97 -1.36 -4.62
C ASN A 28 20.20 -0.78 -3.88
N SER A 29 20.41 0.53 -3.95
CA SER A 29 21.46 1.19 -3.17
C SER A 29 21.07 1.41 -1.69
N TYR A 30 19.79 1.21 -1.33
CA TYR A 30 19.30 1.32 0.04
C TYR A 30 19.24 -0.05 0.73
N PRO A 31 19.85 -0.21 1.91
CA PRO A 31 19.79 -1.47 2.66
C PRO A 31 18.43 -1.61 3.36
N ALA A 32 17.42 -2.11 2.63
CA ALA A 32 16.09 -2.33 3.17
C ALA A 32 15.94 -3.76 3.69
N ASP A 33 15.34 -3.91 4.88
CA ASP A 33 14.91 -5.20 5.42
C ASP A 33 13.60 -5.65 4.78
N VAL A 34 12.74 -4.67 4.45
CA VAL A 34 11.46 -4.88 3.81
C VAL A 34 11.22 -3.82 2.73
N VAL A 35 10.74 -4.22 1.58
CA VAL A 35 10.13 -3.34 0.59
C VAL A 35 8.62 -3.44 0.73
N ILE A 36 7.95 -2.30 0.86
CA ILE A 36 6.50 -2.21 0.84
C ILE A 36 6.03 -1.51 -0.43
N ASP A 37 4.90 -1.98 -0.99
CA ASP A 37 4.21 -1.35 -2.11
C ASP A 37 2.76 -1.06 -1.71
N THR A 38 2.35 0.20 -1.83
CA THR A 38 1.02 0.64 -1.41
C THR A 38 0.01 0.70 -2.55
N GLY A 39 0.24 -0.07 -3.61
CA GLY A 39 -0.75 -0.36 -4.65
C GLY A 39 -0.63 0.49 -5.91
N ASP A 40 -1.57 0.28 -6.83
CA ASP A 40 -1.55 0.82 -8.20
C ASP A 40 -0.26 0.44 -8.93
N THR A 41 0.09 -0.85 -8.84
CA THR A 41 1.25 -1.43 -9.53
C THR A 41 1.06 -1.42 -11.04
N THR A 42 -0.19 -1.53 -11.53
CA THR A 42 -0.57 -1.53 -12.93
C THR A 42 -1.48 -0.35 -13.26
N THR A 43 -1.62 -0.04 -14.56
CA THR A 43 -2.55 1.00 -15.03
C THR A 43 -3.99 0.50 -15.16
N ASP A 44 -4.19 -0.68 -15.75
CA ASP A 44 -5.51 -1.24 -16.09
C ASP A 44 -5.72 -2.66 -15.54
N GLY A 45 -4.81 -3.18 -14.73
CA GLY A 45 -4.88 -4.52 -14.14
C GLY A 45 -4.77 -5.64 -15.17
N ARG A 46 -4.07 -5.44 -16.29
CA ARG A 46 -3.90 -6.44 -17.36
C ARG A 46 -2.74 -7.36 -17.08
N GLU A 47 -2.83 -8.61 -17.52
CA GLU A 47 -1.78 -9.60 -17.32
C GLU A 47 -0.42 -9.16 -17.90
N CYS A 48 -0.40 -8.49 -19.06
CA CYS A 48 0.84 -7.99 -19.65
C CYS A 48 1.49 -6.91 -18.77
N GLU A 49 0.71 -6.05 -18.13
CA GLU A 49 1.19 -5.03 -17.19
C GLU A 49 1.74 -5.70 -15.93
N TYR A 50 1.03 -6.67 -15.37
CA TYR A 50 1.51 -7.46 -14.23
C TYR A 50 2.79 -8.24 -14.53
N ALA A 51 2.95 -8.75 -15.76
CA ALA A 51 4.20 -9.41 -16.16
C ALA A 51 5.39 -8.43 -16.22
N GLU A 52 5.15 -7.15 -16.52
CA GLU A 52 6.16 -6.09 -16.44
C GLU A 52 6.49 -5.75 -14.99
N VAL A 53 5.46 -5.58 -14.15
CA VAL A 53 5.64 -5.42 -12.68
C VAL A 53 6.50 -6.55 -12.13
N ARG A 54 6.20 -7.81 -12.43
CA ARG A 54 6.96 -8.95 -11.91
C ARG A 54 8.43 -8.87 -12.29
N ARG A 55 8.73 -8.52 -13.55
CA ARG A 55 10.12 -8.36 -14.00
C ARG A 55 10.85 -7.25 -13.22
N PHE A 56 10.17 -6.16 -12.93
CA PHE A 56 10.73 -5.08 -12.13
C PHE A 56 10.99 -5.53 -10.68
N LEU A 57 9.97 -6.12 -10.03
CA LEU A 57 10.06 -6.57 -8.64
C LEU A 57 11.11 -7.68 -8.44
N ASP A 58 11.29 -8.58 -9.41
CA ASP A 58 12.31 -9.65 -9.35
C ASP A 58 13.76 -9.11 -9.33
N ASN A 59 13.97 -7.86 -9.72
CA ASN A 59 15.27 -7.21 -9.71
C ASN A 59 15.50 -6.31 -8.46
N ILE A 60 14.57 -6.29 -7.52
CA ILE A 60 14.76 -5.60 -6.24
C ILE A 60 15.49 -6.52 -5.26
N ASN A 61 16.62 -6.04 -4.73
CA ASN A 61 17.45 -6.78 -3.78
C ASN A 61 16.90 -6.65 -2.35
N CYS A 62 15.82 -7.36 -2.04
CA CYS A 62 15.27 -7.40 -0.69
C CYS A 62 14.67 -8.77 -0.42
N GLU A 63 14.87 -9.32 0.78
CA GLU A 63 14.34 -10.63 1.17
C GLU A 63 12.81 -10.59 1.38
N HIS A 64 12.32 -9.49 1.95
CA HIS A 64 10.92 -9.36 2.29
C HIS A 64 10.24 -8.29 1.44
N PHE A 65 9.13 -8.68 0.81
CA PHE A 65 8.28 -7.80 0.03
C PHE A 65 6.83 -7.94 0.51
N VAL A 66 6.17 -6.82 0.78
CA VAL A 66 4.77 -6.78 1.24
C VAL A 66 4.01 -5.74 0.43
N ALA A 67 2.87 -6.11 -0.13
CA ALA A 67 2.11 -5.20 -0.98
C ALA A 67 0.60 -5.23 -0.70
N VAL A 68 -0.07 -4.12 -0.95
CA VAL A 68 -1.52 -4.02 -1.01
C VAL A 68 -1.97 -3.65 -2.42
N ILE A 69 -3.18 -4.06 -2.76
CA ILE A 69 -3.75 -3.81 -4.08
C ILE A 69 -4.29 -2.37 -4.18
N GLY A 70 -4.09 -1.70 -5.33
CA GLY A 70 -4.66 -0.40 -5.64
C GLY A 70 -5.95 -0.47 -6.47
N ASN A 71 -6.57 0.68 -6.74
CA ASN A 71 -7.82 0.72 -7.52
C ASN A 71 -7.58 0.50 -9.01
N HIS A 72 -6.41 0.89 -9.53
CA HIS A 72 -6.03 0.63 -10.91
C HIS A 72 -5.78 -0.87 -11.15
N ASP A 73 -5.21 -1.57 -10.20
CA ASP A 73 -5.03 -3.02 -10.23
C ASP A 73 -6.35 -3.78 -10.35
N LYS A 74 -7.47 -3.14 -9.97
CA LYS A 74 -8.83 -3.68 -10.02
C LYS A 74 -9.66 -3.20 -11.22
N ARG A 75 -9.05 -2.57 -12.21
CA ARG A 75 -9.71 -2.20 -13.46
C ARG A 75 -9.94 -3.39 -14.40
N ASN A 76 -9.52 -4.59 -13.99
CA ASN A 76 -9.80 -5.84 -14.66
C ASN A 76 -10.54 -6.81 -13.73
N LEU A 77 -11.44 -7.63 -14.29
CA LEU A 77 -12.21 -8.64 -13.53
C LEU A 77 -11.33 -9.69 -12.86
N THR A 78 -10.16 -9.97 -13.41
CA THR A 78 -9.16 -10.91 -12.90
C THR A 78 -8.03 -10.23 -12.13
N GLY A 79 -8.16 -8.92 -11.86
CA GLY A 79 -7.09 -8.14 -11.24
C GLY A 79 -6.61 -8.69 -9.90
N HIS A 80 -7.52 -9.22 -9.07
CA HIS A 80 -7.14 -9.82 -7.78
C HIS A 80 -6.30 -11.09 -7.92
N GLU A 81 -6.70 -11.97 -8.86
CA GLU A 81 -5.96 -13.20 -9.16
C GLU A 81 -4.57 -12.87 -9.72
N LEU A 82 -4.51 -11.94 -10.67
CA LEU A 82 -3.26 -11.50 -11.28
C LEU A 82 -2.35 -10.80 -10.25
N PHE A 83 -2.91 -9.95 -9.39
CA PHE A 83 -2.14 -9.35 -8.31
C PHE A 83 -1.48 -10.39 -7.41
N LYS A 84 -2.22 -11.44 -7.01
CA LYS A 84 -1.67 -12.53 -6.20
C LYS A 84 -0.64 -13.37 -6.95
N GLU A 85 -0.84 -13.57 -8.24
CA GLU A 85 0.08 -14.35 -9.06
C GLU A 85 1.40 -13.64 -9.34
N TYR A 86 1.33 -12.33 -9.63
CA TYR A 86 2.47 -11.58 -10.14
C TYR A 86 3.12 -10.64 -9.12
N VAL A 87 2.36 -10.11 -8.16
CA VAL A 87 2.86 -9.09 -7.23
C VAL A 87 3.08 -9.67 -5.85
N TYR A 88 1.99 -10.07 -5.17
CA TYR A 88 2.06 -10.49 -3.78
C TYR A 88 0.97 -11.50 -3.43
N ASN A 89 1.36 -12.66 -2.91
CA ASN A 89 0.45 -13.74 -2.55
C ASN A 89 0.52 -14.07 -1.05
N PRO A 90 -0.05 -13.24 -0.19
CA PRO A 90 -0.04 -13.46 1.25
C PRO A 90 -1.01 -14.55 1.67
N GLN A 91 -0.91 -14.99 2.93
CA GLN A 91 -1.97 -15.75 3.55
C GLN A 91 -3.18 -14.84 3.83
N VAL A 92 -4.15 -14.85 2.94
CA VAL A 92 -5.31 -13.95 3.01
C VAL A 92 -6.23 -14.26 4.18
N ILE A 93 -6.90 -13.22 4.68
CA ILE A 93 -7.93 -13.30 5.70
C ILE A 93 -9.31 -13.20 5.03
N PHE A 94 -10.12 -14.17 5.29
CA PHE A 94 -11.53 -14.12 4.90
C PHE A 94 -12.39 -13.66 6.07
N PRO A 95 -13.38 -12.79 5.84
CA PRO A 95 -14.34 -12.45 6.87
C PRO A 95 -15.11 -13.70 7.30
N SER A 96 -15.45 -13.79 8.56
CA SER A 96 -16.30 -14.87 9.09
C SER A 96 -17.57 -14.99 8.24
N SER A 97 -17.87 -16.17 7.80
CA SER A 97 -18.65 -16.60 6.63
C SER A 97 -20.02 -15.95 6.38
N HIS A 98 -20.60 -15.25 7.33
CA HIS A 98 -21.98 -14.77 7.18
C HIS A 98 -22.14 -13.33 6.70
N ARG A 99 -21.04 -12.59 6.55
CA ARG A 99 -21.09 -11.16 6.25
C ARG A 99 -20.59 -10.74 4.88
N GLN A 100 -20.19 -11.69 4.05
CA GLN A 100 -19.84 -11.43 2.63
C GLN A 100 -20.97 -10.79 1.81
N THR A 101 -22.16 -10.66 2.40
CA THR A 101 -23.34 -10.09 1.74
C THR A 101 -23.42 -8.57 1.79
N GLN A 102 -22.60 -7.91 2.57
CA GLN A 102 -22.61 -6.44 2.69
C GLN A 102 -21.70 -5.72 1.70
N LYS A 103 -21.25 -6.41 0.67
CA LYS A 103 -20.51 -5.80 -0.42
C LYS A 103 -21.31 -4.67 -1.05
N PRO A 104 -20.66 -3.56 -1.43
CA PRO A 104 -21.35 -2.47 -2.08
C PRO A 104 -22.13 -3.00 -3.26
N LYS A 105 -23.44 -2.94 -3.20
CA LYS A 105 -24.35 -3.40 -4.25
C LYS A 105 -24.28 -2.53 -5.51
N LEU A 106 -23.45 -1.49 -5.46
CA LEU A 106 -23.56 -0.32 -6.32
C LEU A 106 -23.14 -0.54 -7.77
N PHE A 107 -22.31 -1.53 -8.10
CA PHE A 107 -21.70 -1.47 -9.43
C PHE A 107 -21.72 -2.76 -10.24
N LEU A 108 -22.08 -3.92 -9.69
CA LEU A 108 -21.99 -5.14 -10.47
C LEU A 108 -23.14 -6.09 -10.15
N ASP A 109 -23.88 -6.49 -11.17
CA ASP A 109 -24.79 -7.61 -11.08
C ASP A 109 -23.98 -8.89 -10.80
N ARG A 110 -24.10 -9.36 -9.57
CA ARG A 110 -23.40 -10.55 -9.06
C ARG A 110 -23.63 -11.81 -9.90
N LYS A 111 -24.71 -11.85 -10.68
CA LYS A 111 -25.03 -12.99 -11.56
C LYS A 111 -24.23 -12.97 -12.85
N ILE A 112 -23.85 -11.79 -13.33
CA ILE A 112 -23.12 -11.62 -14.58
C ILE A 112 -21.62 -11.76 -14.36
N THR A 113 -21.09 -11.19 -13.25
CA THR A 113 -19.64 -11.02 -13.08
C THR A 113 -18.97 -12.07 -12.22
N LYS A 114 -19.72 -12.86 -11.44
CA LYS A 114 -19.19 -13.82 -10.46
C LYS A 114 -18.15 -13.26 -9.48
N LEU A 115 -18.02 -11.94 -9.39
CA LEU A 115 -17.04 -11.23 -8.55
C LEU A 115 -17.30 -11.32 -7.05
N LYS A 116 -18.37 -12.05 -6.65
CA LYS A 116 -18.82 -12.15 -5.25
C LYS A 116 -17.73 -12.60 -4.28
N GLU A 117 -16.75 -13.33 -4.75
CA GLU A 117 -15.79 -14.04 -3.92
C GLU A 117 -14.46 -13.32 -3.75
N ASN A 118 -14.19 -12.26 -4.55
CA ASN A 118 -12.87 -11.69 -4.68
C ASN A 118 -12.63 -10.37 -3.93
N PHE A 119 -13.65 -9.80 -3.27
CA PHE A 119 -13.53 -8.46 -2.66
C PHE A 119 -12.65 -8.37 -1.41
N THR A 120 -12.41 -9.49 -0.76
CA THR A 120 -11.73 -9.53 0.53
C THR A 120 -10.55 -10.49 0.56
N ASP A 121 -10.23 -11.11 -0.56
CA ASP A 121 -9.25 -12.17 -0.63
C ASP A 121 -7.79 -11.68 -0.78
N VAL A 122 -7.58 -10.39 -0.67
CA VAL A 122 -6.25 -9.75 -0.66
C VAL A 122 -5.92 -9.03 0.67
N ASN A 123 -6.83 -9.10 1.65
CA ASN A 123 -6.52 -8.62 3.00
C ASN A 123 -5.69 -9.66 3.77
N PHE A 124 -4.72 -9.22 4.55
CA PHE A 124 -3.81 -10.14 5.23
C PHE A 124 -3.31 -9.62 6.58
N LEU A 125 -2.82 -10.57 7.38
CA LEU A 125 -1.98 -10.33 8.54
C LEU A 125 -0.71 -11.18 8.36
N GLU A 126 0.44 -10.55 8.30
CA GLU A 126 1.71 -11.24 8.13
C GLU A 126 2.70 -10.81 9.19
N ILE A 127 3.36 -11.78 9.84
CA ILE A 127 4.40 -11.52 10.82
C ILE A 127 5.74 -11.87 10.21
N LEU A 128 6.62 -10.89 10.10
CA LEU A 128 8.02 -11.06 9.78
C LEU A 128 8.87 -10.94 11.05
N THR A 129 9.93 -11.73 11.13
CA THR A 129 10.91 -11.60 12.22
C THR A 129 12.15 -10.90 11.67
N ILE A 130 12.34 -9.65 12.07
CA ILE A 130 13.42 -8.78 11.60
C ILE A 130 14.22 -8.33 12.82
N ASP A 131 15.52 -8.57 12.83
CA ASP A 131 16.41 -8.26 13.96
C ASP A 131 15.93 -8.83 15.32
N GLY A 132 15.25 -9.98 15.26
CA GLY A 132 14.69 -10.65 16.44
C GLY A 132 13.38 -10.06 16.96
N LYS A 133 12.87 -8.97 16.36
CA LYS A 133 11.55 -8.38 16.64
C LYS A 133 10.50 -8.97 15.71
N LYS A 134 9.32 -9.24 16.23
CA LYS A 134 8.14 -9.66 15.46
C LYS A 134 7.40 -8.43 14.97
N VAL A 135 7.43 -8.18 13.67
CA VAL A 135 6.74 -7.06 13.02
C VAL A 135 5.51 -7.59 12.32
N LEU A 136 4.35 -7.09 12.71
CA LEU A 136 3.07 -7.41 12.08
C LEU A 136 2.76 -6.42 10.98
N PHE A 137 2.61 -6.91 9.77
CA PHE A 137 2.08 -6.18 8.61
C PHE A 137 0.59 -6.48 8.48
N ILE A 138 -0.22 -5.43 8.48
CA ILE A 138 -1.66 -5.49 8.31
C ILE A 138 -1.96 -4.89 6.94
N GLY A 139 -2.32 -5.71 5.96
CA GLY A 139 -2.75 -5.24 4.64
C GLY A 139 -4.27 -5.17 4.55
N ILE A 140 -4.80 -3.97 4.31
CA ILE A 140 -6.24 -3.75 4.15
C ILE A 140 -6.54 -3.23 2.75
N ASP A 141 -7.30 -4.00 2.00
CA ASP A 141 -7.88 -3.57 0.76
C ASP A 141 -9.02 -2.59 1.03
N ASN A 142 -8.75 -1.32 0.80
CA ASN A 142 -9.72 -0.24 0.93
C ASN A 142 -10.16 0.34 -0.42
N THR A 143 -9.99 -0.43 -1.50
CA THR A 143 -10.35 -0.04 -2.87
C THR A 143 -11.59 -0.77 -3.36
N LEU A 144 -12.31 -0.17 -4.29
CA LEU A 144 -13.47 -0.77 -4.95
C LEU A 144 -13.14 -1.16 -6.40
N VAL A 145 -13.77 -2.24 -6.88
CA VAL A 145 -13.59 -2.70 -8.26
C VAL A 145 -14.21 -1.69 -9.25
N PHE A 146 -13.47 -1.32 -10.28
CA PHE A 146 -13.87 -0.32 -11.29
C PHE A 146 -14.32 1.01 -10.72
N SER A 147 -13.68 1.47 -9.66
CA SER A 147 -14.07 2.70 -8.98
C SER A 147 -12.85 3.44 -8.48
N ASP A 148 -12.94 4.77 -8.49
CA ASP A 148 -11.96 5.66 -7.89
C ASP A 148 -12.37 6.06 -6.45
N TYR A 149 -13.29 5.29 -5.83
CA TYR A 149 -13.71 5.49 -4.44
C TYR A 149 -13.16 4.40 -3.53
N GLY A 150 -12.66 4.82 -2.36
CA GLY A 150 -12.23 3.93 -1.30
C GLY A 150 -13.39 3.52 -0.39
N PHE A 151 -13.34 2.30 0.10
CA PHE A 151 -14.27 1.77 1.10
C PHE A 151 -13.66 0.55 1.80
N VAL A 152 -13.75 0.49 3.13
CA VAL A 152 -13.35 -0.68 3.90
C VAL A 152 -14.58 -1.42 4.43
N GLU A 153 -14.60 -2.74 4.26
CA GLU A 153 -15.69 -3.57 4.79
C GLU A 153 -15.55 -3.75 6.30
N GLU A 154 -16.63 -3.47 7.02
CA GLU A 154 -16.72 -3.65 8.48
C GLU A 154 -16.39 -5.09 8.90
N SER A 155 -16.82 -6.07 8.10
CA SER A 155 -16.58 -7.49 8.35
C SER A 155 -15.09 -7.86 8.33
N ILE A 156 -14.30 -7.17 7.51
CA ILE A 156 -12.84 -7.35 7.48
C ILE A 156 -12.22 -6.79 8.75
N LEU A 157 -12.57 -5.58 9.15
CA LEU A 157 -12.06 -4.98 10.38
C LEU A 157 -12.37 -5.84 11.61
N CYS A 158 -13.62 -6.30 11.74
CA CYS A 158 -14.01 -7.21 12.83
C CYS A 158 -13.19 -8.52 12.80
N THR A 159 -12.96 -9.10 11.63
CA THR A 159 -12.17 -10.33 11.50
C THR A 159 -10.71 -10.12 11.89
N ILE A 160 -10.13 -8.99 11.48
CA ILE A 160 -8.76 -8.62 11.85
C ILE A 160 -8.68 -8.41 13.37
N GLU A 161 -9.60 -7.65 13.97
CA GLU A 161 -9.66 -7.45 15.42
C GLU A 161 -9.76 -8.76 16.21
N GLU A 162 -10.59 -9.70 15.74
CA GLU A 162 -10.70 -11.03 16.36
C GLU A 162 -9.36 -11.80 16.32
N LYS A 163 -8.66 -11.76 15.19
CA LYS A 163 -7.38 -12.43 15.01
C LYS A 163 -6.27 -11.78 15.85
N LEU A 164 -6.22 -10.44 15.88
CA LEU A 164 -5.21 -9.68 16.63
C LEU A 164 -5.22 -10.01 18.13
N ARG A 165 -6.38 -10.33 18.72
CA ARG A 165 -6.49 -10.71 20.15
C ARG A 165 -5.66 -11.94 20.53
N GLY A 166 -5.36 -12.80 19.57
CA GLY A 166 -4.56 -14.03 19.79
C GLY A 166 -3.11 -13.94 19.32
N MET A 167 -2.70 -12.79 18.76
CA MET A 167 -1.37 -12.61 18.19
C MET A 167 -0.43 -11.87 19.15
N THR A 168 0.86 -12.18 19.02
CA THR A 168 1.93 -11.48 19.75
C THR A 168 2.92 -10.91 18.75
N TYR A 169 3.14 -9.62 18.82
CA TYR A 169 4.08 -8.87 17.98
C TYR A 169 4.66 -7.70 18.77
N ASP A 170 5.80 -7.19 18.32
CA ASP A 170 6.50 -6.08 18.95
C ASP A 170 6.12 -4.74 18.29
N LEU A 171 5.77 -4.76 17.01
CA LEU A 171 5.38 -3.59 16.21
C LEU A 171 4.29 -3.99 15.23
N ALA A 172 3.31 -3.10 15.02
CA ALA A 172 2.29 -3.25 13.98
C ALA A 172 2.31 -2.10 12.99
N LEU A 173 2.28 -2.43 11.69
CA LEU A 173 2.27 -1.51 10.56
C LEU A 173 1.01 -1.76 9.75
N LEU A 174 0.31 -0.70 9.33
CA LEU A 174 -0.85 -0.78 8.46
C LEU A 174 -0.48 -0.31 7.05
N LEU A 175 -0.81 -1.11 6.06
CA LEU A 175 -0.72 -0.78 4.65
C LEU A 175 -2.12 -0.68 4.05
N THR A 176 -2.37 0.41 3.33
CA THR A 176 -3.59 0.63 2.53
C THR A 176 -3.22 1.36 1.26
N HIS A 177 -4.09 1.36 0.25
CA HIS A 177 -3.86 2.18 -0.93
C HIS A 177 -4.39 3.61 -0.72
N TYR A 178 -5.68 3.77 -0.43
CA TYR A 178 -6.25 5.10 -0.14
C TYR A 178 -5.76 5.65 1.19
N PRO A 179 -5.38 6.95 1.25
CA PRO A 179 -4.97 7.60 2.48
C PRO A 179 -6.14 7.72 3.48
N LEU A 180 -5.83 7.56 4.77
CA LEU A 180 -6.80 7.72 5.86
C LEU A 180 -7.05 9.22 6.15
N LEU A 181 -5.99 10.00 6.03
CA LEU A 181 -5.96 11.44 6.23
C LEU A 181 -5.64 12.10 4.90
N GLY A 182 -6.37 13.08 4.48
CA GLY A 182 -6.07 13.72 3.21
C GLY A 182 -7.09 14.78 2.81
N THR A 183 -6.77 15.50 1.72
CA THR A 183 -7.64 16.56 1.19
C THR A 183 -8.83 16.02 0.43
N ASN A 184 -8.73 14.82 -0.14
CA ASN A 184 -9.79 14.19 -0.91
C ASN A 184 -10.52 13.13 -0.09
N MET A 185 -10.91 13.48 1.16
CA MET A 185 -11.71 12.61 2.03
C MET A 185 -12.99 12.09 1.36
N GLU A 186 -13.43 12.74 0.30
CA GLU A 186 -14.57 12.32 -0.52
C GLU A 186 -14.30 11.01 -1.27
N LEU A 187 -13.04 10.67 -1.54
CA LEU A 187 -12.66 9.46 -2.25
C LEU A 187 -12.65 8.22 -1.35
N PHE A 188 -12.40 8.35 -0.05
CA PHE A 188 -12.49 7.25 0.91
C PHE A 188 -13.72 7.42 1.81
N MET A 189 -14.84 6.81 1.42
CA MET A 189 -16.17 7.03 1.99
C MET A 189 -16.30 6.78 3.49
N ASN A 190 -15.55 5.83 4.04
CA ASN A 190 -15.62 5.49 5.46
C ASN A 190 -14.25 5.45 6.15
N SER A 191 -13.34 6.34 5.76
CA SER A 191 -11.98 6.46 6.31
C SER A 191 -11.96 6.55 7.84
N ARG A 192 -12.96 7.20 8.45
CA ARG A 192 -13.08 7.30 9.90
C ARG A 192 -13.10 5.94 10.60
N ARG A 193 -13.72 4.92 10.00
CA ARG A 193 -13.72 3.56 10.56
C ARG A 193 -12.33 2.97 10.65
N LEU A 194 -11.50 3.23 9.65
CA LEU A 194 -10.13 2.75 9.65
C LEU A 194 -9.24 3.55 10.62
N ILE A 195 -9.49 4.86 10.76
CA ILE A 195 -8.84 5.69 11.80
C ILE A 195 -9.19 5.17 13.20
N ASP A 196 -10.47 4.86 13.45
CA ASP A 196 -10.91 4.30 14.74
C ASP A 196 -10.25 2.94 15.00
N PHE A 197 -10.08 2.11 13.96
CA PHE A 197 -9.34 0.84 14.04
C PHE A 197 -7.86 1.08 14.40
N VAL A 198 -7.16 1.99 13.70
CA VAL A 198 -5.76 2.34 13.99
C VAL A 198 -5.61 2.77 15.45
N ASN A 199 -6.49 3.64 15.94
CA ASN A 199 -6.48 4.13 17.30
C ASN A 199 -6.77 3.03 18.34
N SER A 200 -7.73 2.13 18.06
CA SER A 200 -8.11 1.04 18.97
C SER A 200 -7.03 -0.03 19.07
N GLN A 201 -6.38 -0.37 17.95
CA GLN A 201 -5.33 -1.38 17.88
C GLN A 201 -3.93 -0.82 18.20
N LYS A 202 -3.82 0.50 18.48
CA LYS A 202 -2.55 1.19 18.78
C LYS A 202 -1.49 1.01 17.69
N ILE A 203 -1.90 1.07 16.43
CA ILE A 203 -1.00 1.01 15.29
C ILE A 203 -0.27 2.34 15.16
N GLU A 204 1.06 2.31 15.14
CA GLU A 204 1.88 3.52 15.16
C GLU A 204 2.21 4.07 13.77
N PHE A 205 2.21 3.21 12.75
CA PHE A 205 2.60 3.59 11.39
C PHE A 205 1.58 3.12 10.35
N VAL A 206 1.15 4.03 9.51
CA VAL A 206 0.23 3.81 8.39
C VAL A 206 0.89 4.25 7.12
N PHE A 207 0.94 3.37 6.12
CA PHE A 207 1.53 3.60 4.81
C PHE A 207 0.46 3.54 3.73
N CYS A 208 0.48 4.50 2.81
CA CYS A 208 -0.48 4.57 1.70
C CYS A 208 0.10 5.31 0.48
N GLY A 209 -0.67 5.35 -0.62
CA GLY A 209 -0.36 6.01 -1.88
C GLY A 209 -1.55 6.77 -2.44
N HIS A 210 -1.91 6.51 -3.70
CA HIS A 210 -3.10 6.93 -4.43
C HIS A 210 -3.08 8.37 -4.97
N ASP A 211 -2.83 9.39 -4.13
CA ASP A 211 -2.96 10.80 -4.53
C ASP A 211 -1.77 11.30 -5.38
N HIS A 212 -0.74 10.46 -5.61
CA HIS A 212 0.49 10.79 -6.34
C HIS A 212 1.23 12.01 -5.79
N CYS A 213 1.05 12.35 -4.52
CA CYS A 213 1.73 13.44 -3.86
C CYS A 213 2.21 13.02 -2.47
N LEU A 214 3.30 13.64 -2.03
CA LEU A 214 3.89 13.37 -0.73
C LEU A 214 3.07 14.01 0.39
N ARG A 215 2.69 13.20 1.40
CA ARG A 215 2.18 13.71 2.68
C ARG A 215 2.74 12.91 3.83
N LEU A 216 3.30 13.62 4.77
CA LEU A 216 3.94 13.05 5.95
C LEU A 216 3.31 13.70 7.18
N GLU A 217 2.45 12.96 7.84
CA GLU A 217 1.64 13.49 8.93
C GLU A 217 1.89 12.71 10.23
N ASN A 218 1.83 13.41 11.34
CA ASN A 218 1.86 12.82 12.68
C ASN A 218 0.61 13.32 13.41
N THR A 219 -0.32 12.43 13.68
CA THR A 219 -1.61 12.77 14.26
C THR A 219 -1.76 12.21 15.67
N TYR A 220 -2.55 12.90 16.49
CA TYR A 220 -2.84 12.50 17.85
C TYR A 220 -4.34 12.55 18.14
N ASP A 221 -4.92 11.41 18.48
CA ASP A 221 -6.30 11.33 18.93
C ASP A 221 -6.37 11.48 20.46
N LEU A 222 -6.99 12.57 20.90
CA LEU A 222 -7.10 12.89 22.35
C LEU A 222 -7.94 11.87 23.11
N TYR A 223 -8.98 11.33 22.51
CA TYR A 223 -9.89 10.38 23.16
C TYR A 223 -9.24 9.01 23.31
N ALA A 224 -8.62 8.51 22.23
CA ALA A 224 -7.91 7.25 22.23
C ALA A 224 -6.56 7.32 22.97
N ASN A 225 -6.08 8.53 23.27
CA ASN A 225 -4.73 8.78 23.78
C ASN A 225 -3.69 8.01 22.95
N HIS A 226 -3.74 8.20 21.65
CA HIS A 226 -2.89 7.50 20.70
C HIS A 226 -2.35 8.44 19.64
N ARG A 227 -1.10 8.21 19.24
CA ARG A 227 -0.41 8.92 18.17
C ARG A 227 -0.01 7.92 17.11
N PHE A 228 -0.21 8.30 15.83
CA PHE A 228 0.32 7.52 14.73
C PHE A 228 0.90 8.42 13.63
N TYR A 229 1.83 7.87 12.90
CA TYR A 229 2.38 8.46 11.69
C TYR A 229 1.58 7.97 10.49
N HIS A 230 1.24 8.89 9.60
CA HIS A 230 0.57 8.61 8.34
C HIS A 230 1.48 9.06 7.20
N PHE A 231 1.99 8.09 6.44
CA PHE A 231 2.95 8.28 5.38
C PHE A 231 2.31 7.95 4.03
N MET A 232 1.98 8.97 3.27
CA MET A 232 1.53 8.85 1.91
C MET A 232 2.72 9.09 0.99
N CYS A 233 3.14 8.04 0.28
CA CYS A 233 4.14 8.12 -0.77
C CYS A 233 3.52 8.78 -2.00
N GLY A 234 4.29 9.59 -2.71
CA GLY A 234 3.95 9.98 -4.07
C GLY A 234 4.12 8.81 -5.03
N THR A 235 3.86 9.02 -6.30
CA THR A 235 4.06 7.97 -7.30
C THR A 235 5.52 7.68 -7.56
N THR A 236 5.90 6.40 -7.65
CA THR A 236 7.28 6.01 -7.96
C THR A 236 7.58 6.15 -9.45
N SER A 237 6.70 5.67 -10.33
CA SER A 237 6.95 5.65 -11.78
C SER A 237 5.71 5.91 -12.65
N SER A 238 4.71 6.61 -12.15
CA SER A 238 3.62 7.07 -13.01
C SER A 238 4.01 8.31 -13.80
N ALA A 239 3.57 8.39 -15.06
CA ALA A 239 3.66 9.60 -15.87
C ALA A 239 2.77 10.75 -15.33
N ASN A 240 1.78 10.42 -14.50
CA ASN A 240 0.90 11.39 -13.85
C ASN A 240 1.37 11.63 -12.41
N THR A 241 2.19 12.63 -12.22
CA THR A 241 2.77 13.00 -10.92
C THR A 241 1.93 14.01 -10.14
N CYS A 242 0.74 14.39 -10.66
CA CYS A 242 -0.09 15.43 -10.06
C CYS A 242 0.66 16.77 -9.93
N TRP A 243 1.08 17.14 -8.73
CA TRP A 243 1.81 18.39 -8.44
C TRP A 243 3.22 18.15 -7.91
N ASP A 244 3.66 16.89 -7.86
CA ASP A 244 4.93 16.49 -7.25
C ASP A 244 5.80 15.75 -8.28
N ASP A 245 7.07 15.49 -7.93
CA ASP A 245 7.95 14.65 -8.73
C ASP A 245 7.66 13.16 -8.45
N ASN A 246 8.10 12.29 -9.34
CA ASN A 246 8.19 10.87 -9.00
C ASN A 246 9.12 10.68 -7.80
N MET A 247 8.82 9.71 -6.93
CA MET A 247 9.59 9.49 -5.72
C MET A 247 9.37 8.11 -5.12
N PHE A 248 10.27 7.73 -4.23
CA PHE A 248 10.06 6.68 -3.25
C PHE A 248 10.58 7.14 -1.88
N LEU A 249 10.15 6.44 -0.82
CA LEU A 249 10.57 6.79 0.54
C LEU A 249 11.46 5.70 1.12
N TYR A 250 12.39 6.11 1.96
CA TYR A 250 13.23 5.20 2.71
C TYR A 250 13.21 5.56 4.19
N TYR A 251 13.01 4.56 5.01
CA TYR A 251 12.94 4.71 6.47
C TYR A 251 14.05 3.90 7.11
N GLU A 252 14.85 4.52 7.96
CA GLU A 252 15.83 3.83 8.78
C GLU A 252 15.33 3.71 10.22
N ASN A 253 15.51 2.53 10.80
CA ASN A 253 15.20 2.23 12.19
C ASN A 253 13.74 2.48 12.57
N ILE A 254 12.79 2.19 11.66
CA ILE A 254 11.38 2.35 11.96
C ILE A 254 10.98 1.43 13.15
N GLY A 255 10.16 1.97 14.06
CA GLY A 255 9.84 1.33 15.34
C GLY A 255 10.75 1.77 16.51
N ASP A 256 11.76 2.59 16.24
CA ASP A 256 12.54 3.26 17.26
C ASP A 256 12.10 4.74 17.38
N GLU A 257 12.29 5.35 18.55
CA GLU A 257 11.87 6.77 18.76
C GLU A 257 12.57 7.73 17.80
N ASP A 258 13.81 7.44 17.42
CA ASP A 258 14.68 8.25 16.58
C ASP A 258 14.78 7.71 15.14
N PHE A 259 13.73 7.11 14.58
CA PHE A 259 13.76 6.67 13.19
C PHE A 259 14.01 7.84 12.23
N HIS A 260 14.63 7.56 11.11
CA HIS A 260 14.89 8.55 10.06
C HIS A 260 14.02 8.29 8.83
N LEU A 261 13.64 9.35 8.14
CA LEU A 261 12.84 9.33 6.92
C LEU A 261 13.53 10.14 5.84
N TYR A 262 13.71 9.52 4.69
CA TYR A 262 14.27 10.14 3.49
C TYR A 262 13.25 10.10 2.36
N VAL A 263 13.15 11.20 1.63
CA VAL A 263 12.41 11.32 0.36
C VAL A 263 13.42 11.31 -0.77
N ILE A 264 13.29 10.36 -1.68
CA ILE A 264 14.14 10.24 -2.85
C ILE A 264 13.32 10.66 -4.07
N ARG A 265 13.53 11.89 -4.54
CA ARG A 265 12.85 12.43 -5.72
C ARG A 265 13.59 12.08 -6.99
N LEU A 266 12.84 11.78 -8.02
CA LEU A 266 13.31 11.39 -9.34
C LEU A 266 13.11 12.58 -10.29
N LEU A 267 14.19 13.19 -10.71
CA LEU A 267 14.18 14.43 -11.52
C LEU A 267 14.61 14.11 -12.94
N HIS A 268 13.76 14.43 -13.91
CA HIS A 268 14.13 14.36 -15.32
C HIS A 268 14.78 15.66 -15.77
N LYS A 269 16.10 15.62 -16.02
CA LYS A 269 16.87 16.77 -16.49
C LYS A 269 17.69 16.41 -17.73
N ASP A 270 17.50 17.18 -18.79
CA ASP A 270 18.27 17.04 -20.04
C ASP A 270 18.28 15.59 -20.59
N GLY A 271 17.14 14.87 -20.44
CA GLY A 271 16.98 13.48 -20.87
C GLY A 271 17.72 12.47 -20.00
N ARG A 272 18.08 12.83 -18.78
CA ARG A 272 18.69 11.96 -17.78
C ARG A 272 17.87 11.94 -16.50
N LEU A 273 17.88 10.80 -15.83
CA LEU A 273 17.29 10.65 -14.51
C LEU A 273 18.34 11.02 -13.46
N GLU A 274 18.02 12.02 -12.64
CA GLU A 274 18.79 12.42 -11.48
C GLU A 274 17.99 12.16 -10.21
N PHE A 275 18.67 11.91 -9.10
CA PHE A 275 18.04 11.69 -7.81
C PHE A 275 18.38 12.81 -6.84
N LYS A 276 17.37 13.34 -6.18
CA LYS A 276 17.53 14.27 -5.06
C LYS A 276 17.04 13.59 -3.79
N GLU A 277 17.95 13.41 -2.85
CA GLU A 277 17.65 12.86 -1.53
C GLU A 277 17.45 13.98 -0.53
N GLU A 278 16.40 13.90 0.26
CA GLU A 278 16.05 14.86 1.30
C GLU A 278 15.74 14.11 2.61
N LYS A 279 16.51 14.38 3.65
CA LYS A 279 16.23 13.88 5.00
C LYS A 279 15.16 14.75 5.64
N ILE A 280 14.01 14.17 5.96
CA ILE A 280 12.86 14.85 6.59
C ILE A 280 12.91 14.71 8.11
N ARG A 281 13.37 13.57 8.61
CA ARG A 281 13.46 13.25 10.03
C ARG A 281 14.75 12.52 10.38
#